data_f31a7030121ec0ffbafddf6dbc179b9a
#
_entry.id   f31a7030121ec0ffbafddf6dbc179b9a
#
_cell.length_a   1.000
_cell.length_b   1.000
_cell.length_c   1.000
_cell.angle_alpha   90.00
_cell.angle_beta   90.00
_cell.angle_gamma   90.00
#
_symmetry.space_group_name_H-M   'P 1'
#
loop_
_entity.id
_entity.type
_entity.pdbx_description
1 polymer ?
#
loop_
_entity_poly.entity_id
_entity_poly.type
_entity_poly.pdbx_seq_one_letter_code
_entity_poly.pdbx_strand_id
1 'polypeptide(L)'
;KIGQLNQYNDDITATGPVTKDADKAGQVRAGKLGSILNAVGVKNTRNWQDQAMQSRLKIPLLFGQDVIHGFRTTFPIPLGETATWDMNLIEKSARIAATEASAYGIHWTFAPMVDIGRDPRWGRVMEGAGEDTYLGSLVAKARVKGFQGNGLGNLDAVMACTKHFAAYGAGVGGR
;
A
#
# COMPACT_ATOMS: atom_id res chain seq x y z
N LYS A 1 -5.53 21.80 8.91
CA LYS A 1 -4.49 20.72 8.82
C LYS A 1 -5.02 19.35 9.25
N ILE A 2 -5.92 19.24 10.25
CA ILE A 2 -6.48 17.93 10.71
C ILE A 2 -7.18 17.18 9.58
N GLY A 3 -7.88 17.88 8.68
CA GLY A 3 -8.52 17.25 7.52
C GLY A 3 -7.57 16.48 6.60
N GLN A 4 -6.26 16.82 6.60
CA GLN A 4 -5.25 16.09 5.83
C GLN A 4 -4.96 14.68 6.36
N LEU A 5 -5.45 14.33 7.53
CA LEU A 5 -5.35 12.97 8.07
C LEU A 5 -6.46 12.03 7.53
N ASN A 6 -7.45 12.59 6.83
CA ASN A 6 -8.55 11.82 6.28
C ASN A 6 -8.16 11.17 4.96
N GLN A 7 -8.72 9.98 4.70
CA GLN A 7 -8.52 9.21 3.47
C GLN A 7 -9.87 8.81 2.88
N TYR A 8 -10.01 8.95 1.57
CA TYR A 8 -11.17 8.46 0.82
C TYR A 8 -10.79 7.28 -0.07
N ASN A 9 -11.78 6.44 -0.38
CA ASN A 9 -11.65 5.38 -1.36
C ASN A 9 -12.31 5.82 -2.68
N ASP A 10 -11.58 5.78 -3.78
CA ASP A 10 -12.08 6.16 -5.11
C ASP A 10 -12.86 5.02 -5.78
N ASP A 11 -12.49 3.78 -5.51
CA ASP A 11 -13.15 2.60 -6.08
C ASP A 11 -14.18 2.03 -5.11
N ILE A 12 -15.46 2.04 -5.55
CA ILE A 12 -16.59 1.48 -4.78
C ILE A 12 -16.63 -0.05 -4.80
N THR A 13 -15.86 -0.69 -5.68
CA THR A 13 -15.80 -2.16 -5.82
C THR A 13 -14.66 -2.78 -5.03
N ALA A 14 -13.70 -1.97 -4.57
CA ALA A 14 -12.55 -2.46 -3.83
C ALA A 14 -12.90 -2.82 -2.38
N THR A 15 -12.13 -3.74 -1.84
CA THR A 15 -12.17 -4.05 -0.40
C THR A 15 -11.66 -2.87 0.42
N GLY A 16 -12.37 -2.51 1.48
CA GLY A 16 -12.01 -1.42 2.37
C GLY A 16 -13.20 -0.51 2.69
N PRO A 17 -13.02 0.44 3.59
CA PRO A 17 -14.10 1.37 3.93
C PRO A 17 -14.50 2.22 2.73
N VAL A 18 -15.76 2.11 2.32
CA VAL A 18 -16.32 2.91 1.24
C VAL A 18 -16.79 4.25 1.79
N THR A 19 -16.22 5.33 1.28
CA THR A 19 -16.71 6.66 1.58
C THR A 19 -17.94 6.96 0.72
N LYS A 20 -19.08 7.06 1.38
CA LYS A 20 -20.36 7.38 0.72
C LYS A 20 -20.61 8.88 0.53
N ASP A 21 -19.58 9.70 0.70
CA ASP A 21 -19.73 11.15 0.53
C ASP A 21 -19.96 11.49 -0.94
N ALA A 22 -21.09 12.09 -1.24
CA ALA A 22 -21.48 12.48 -2.60
C ALA A 22 -20.62 13.62 -3.16
N ASP A 23 -19.98 14.43 -2.30
CA ASP A 23 -19.13 15.57 -2.71
C ASP A 23 -17.66 15.36 -2.34
N LYS A 24 -17.06 14.25 -2.79
CA LYS A 24 -15.63 14.00 -2.60
C LYS A 24 -14.76 15.16 -3.12
N ALA A 25 -15.07 15.66 -4.30
CA ALA A 25 -14.31 16.74 -4.92
C ALA A 25 -14.39 18.05 -4.11
N GLY A 26 -15.54 18.38 -3.57
CA GLY A 26 -15.70 19.52 -2.66
C GLY A 26 -14.89 19.36 -1.38
N GLN A 27 -14.84 18.17 -0.80
CA GLN A 27 -14.02 17.90 0.39
C GLN A 27 -12.52 18.05 0.08
N VAL A 28 -12.07 17.58 -1.08
CA VAL A 28 -10.69 17.78 -1.54
C VAL A 28 -10.36 19.27 -1.68
N ARG A 29 -11.18 20.02 -2.40
CA ARG A 29 -11.00 21.49 -2.57
C ARG A 29 -11.07 22.25 -1.24
N ALA A 30 -11.83 21.76 -0.28
CA ALA A 30 -11.90 22.33 1.07
C ALA A 30 -10.66 21.97 1.93
N GLY A 31 -9.73 21.15 1.43
CA GLY A 31 -8.54 20.72 2.17
C GLY A 31 -8.84 19.75 3.32
N LYS A 32 -9.94 19.01 3.22
CA LYS A 32 -10.41 18.05 4.23
C LYS A 32 -9.96 16.62 3.93
N LEU A 33 -9.03 16.43 3.00
CA LEU A 33 -8.52 15.14 2.57
C LEU A 33 -7.02 15.22 2.31
N GLY A 34 -6.27 14.21 2.72
CA GLY A 34 -4.83 14.11 2.50
C GLY A 34 -4.41 12.93 1.63
N SER A 35 -5.27 11.91 1.51
CA SER A 35 -4.97 10.75 0.68
C SER A 35 -6.22 10.12 0.06
N ILE A 36 -6.02 9.45 -1.08
CA ILE A 36 -7.06 8.67 -1.74
C ILE A 36 -6.54 7.26 -1.99
N LEU A 37 -7.30 6.26 -1.54
CA LEU A 37 -7.08 4.85 -1.82
C LEU A 37 -7.71 4.50 -3.17
N ASN A 38 -7.03 3.67 -3.95
CA ASN A 38 -7.51 3.12 -5.23
C ASN A 38 -7.74 4.13 -6.37
N ALA A 39 -7.26 5.37 -6.23
CA ALA A 39 -7.19 6.29 -7.36
C ALA A 39 -5.96 5.95 -8.23
N VAL A 40 -6.18 5.27 -9.34
CA VAL A 40 -5.12 4.70 -10.18
C VAL A 40 -5.18 5.28 -11.59
N GLY A 41 -4.00 5.45 -12.19
CA GLY A 41 -3.83 5.94 -13.55
C GLY A 41 -3.57 7.45 -13.62
N VAL A 42 -2.66 7.82 -14.50
CA VAL A 42 -2.14 9.20 -14.63
C VAL A 42 -3.26 10.24 -14.78
N LYS A 43 -4.26 9.96 -15.61
CA LYS A 43 -5.37 10.88 -15.84
C LYS A 43 -6.20 11.08 -14.56
N ASN A 44 -6.49 9.99 -13.85
CA ASN A 44 -7.32 10.05 -12.64
C ASN A 44 -6.57 10.74 -11.49
N THR A 45 -5.33 10.32 -11.22
CA THR A 45 -4.51 10.93 -10.16
C THR A 45 -4.25 12.41 -10.43
N ARG A 46 -4.01 12.79 -11.70
CA ARG A 46 -3.86 14.21 -12.10
C ARG A 46 -5.11 15.01 -11.80
N ASN A 47 -6.28 14.49 -12.17
CA ASN A 47 -7.55 15.17 -11.90
C ASN A 47 -7.77 15.42 -10.40
N TRP A 48 -7.48 14.45 -9.55
CA TRP A 48 -7.56 14.62 -8.09
C TRP A 48 -6.53 15.63 -7.55
N GLN A 49 -5.30 15.63 -8.09
CA GLN A 49 -4.31 16.64 -7.70
C GLN A 49 -4.74 18.05 -8.09
N ASP A 50 -5.30 18.22 -9.28
CA ASP A 50 -5.80 19.52 -9.73
C ASP A 50 -6.92 20.06 -8.80
N GLN A 51 -7.77 19.17 -8.26
CA GLN A 51 -8.75 19.53 -7.23
C GLN A 51 -8.06 19.94 -5.92
N ALA A 52 -7.05 19.19 -5.47
CA ALA A 52 -6.33 19.49 -4.23
C ALA A 52 -5.60 20.83 -4.30
N MET A 53 -5.04 21.18 -5.45
CA MET A 53 -4.33 22.44 -5.67
C MET A 53 -5.24 23.66 -5.66
N GLN A 54 -6.57 23.48 -5.71
CA GLN A 54 -7.55 24.55 -5.50
C GLN A 54 -7.80 24.83 -4.02
N SER A 55 -7.36 23.96 -3.12
CA SER A 55 -7.50 24.17 -1.67
C SER A 55 -6.66 25.35 -1.19
N ARG A 56 -7.05 25.95 -0.07
CA ARG A 56 -6.31 27.09 0.55
C ARG A 56 -4.84 26.75 0.86
N LEU A 57 -4.58 25.50 1.26
CA LEU A 57 -3.24 25.06 1.68
C LEU A 57 -2.39 24.55 0.50
N LYS A 58 -3.03 24.20 -0.61
CA LYS A 58 -2.37 23.64 -1.82
C LYS A 58 -1.44 22.47 -1.49
N ILE A 59 -1.86 21.61 -0.56
CA ILE A 59 -1.10 20.40 -0.19
C ILE A 59 -1.51 19.29 -1.15
N PRO A 60 -0.57 18.67 -1.88
CA PRO A 60 -0.85 17.54 -2.75
C PRO A 60 -1.42 16.34 -2.00
N LEU A 61 -2.26 15.55 -2.68
CA LEU A 61 -2.76 14.27 -2.17
C LEU A 61 -1.71 13.18 -2.28
N LEU A 62 -1.75 12.22 -1.35
CA LEU A 62 -1.11 10.93 -1.49
C LEU A 62 -2.10 9.93 -2.09
N PHE A 63 -1.66 9.15 -3.08
CA PHE A 63 -2.43 8.06 -3.65
C PHE A 63 -1.91 6.73 -3.14
N GLY A 64 -2.80 5.95 -2.52
CA GLY A 64 -2.49 4.66 -1.91
C GLY A 64 -3.12 3.50 -2.68
N GLN A 65 -2.44 2.36 -2.67
CA GLN A 65 -2.91 1.11 -3.26
C GLN A 65 -2.33 -0.08 -2.50
N ASP A 66 -3.09 -1.17 -2.42
CA ASP A 66 -2.57 -2.45 -1.95
C ASP A 66 -1.74 -3.12 -3.05
N VAL A 67 -0.42 -2.96 -2.99
CA VAL A 67 0.54 -3.57 -3.92
C VAL A 67 1.23 -4.71 -3.18
N ILE A 68 0.49 -5.81 -2.93
CA ILE A 68 0.92 -6.87 -2.02
C ILE A 68 1.88 -7.86 -2.69
N HIS A 69 1.57 -8.28 -3.92
CA HIS A 69 2.40 -9.22 -4.68
C HIS A 69 2.44 -8.87 -6.18
N GLY A 70 2.81 -7.63 -6.45
CA GLY A 70 2.86 -7.05 -7.79
C GLY A 70 1.79 -5.99 -8.02
N PHE A 71 1.87 -5.32 -9.16
CA PHE A 71 0.90 -4.30 -9.57
C PHE A 71 0.32 -4.66 -10.95
N ARG A 72 1.05 -4.46 -12.04
CA ARG A 72 0.66 -4.95 -13.37
C ARG A 72 1.21 -6.36 -13.61
N THR A 73 2.45 -6.57 -13.21
CA THR A 73 3.04 -7.91 -13.15
C THR A 73 2.62 -8.57 -11.83
N THR A 74 1.92 -9.71 -11.92
CA THR A 74 1.55 -10.51 -10.75
C THR A 74 2.69 -11.42 -10.37
N PHE A 75 3.18 -11.29 -9.14
CA PHE A 75 4.17 -12.19 -8.53
C PHE A 75 3.47 -13.25 -7.66
N PRO A 76 4.17 -14.30 -7.25
CA PRO A 76 3.64 -15.23 -6.25
C PRO A 76 3.19 -14.48 -4.98
N ILE A 77 2.24 -15.08 -4.25
CA ILE A 77 1.82 -14.54 -2.95
C ILE A 77 3.03 -14.43 -2.01
N PRO A 78 3.03 -13.48 -1.05
CA PRO A 78 4.17 -13.27 -0.15
C PRO A 78 4.64 -14.53 0.57
N LEU A 79 3.73 -15.40 1.00
CA LEU A 79 4.07 -16.69 1.60
C LEU A 79 4.86 -17.58 0.62
N GLY A 80 4.47 -17.61 -0.66
CA GLY A 80 5.17 -18.36 -1.71
C GLY A 80 6.54 -17.77 -2.03
N GLU A 81 6.65 -16.44 -2.11
CA GLU A 81 7.96 -15.78 -2.28
C GLU A 81 8.90 -16.06 -1.09
N THR A 82 8.38 -16.03 0.13
CA THR A 82 9.14 -16.31 1.35
C THR A 82 9.71 -17.73 1.34
N ALA A 83 8.99 -18.70 0.78
CA ALA A 83 9.46 -20.08 0.65
C ALA A 83 10.71 -20.25 -0.24
N THR A 84 11.08 -19.25 -1.01
CA THR A 84 12.34 -19.24 -1.78
C THR A 84 13.58 -19.02 -0.90
N TRP A 85 13.44 -18.41 0.27
CA TRP A 85 14.52 -17.96 1.16
C TRP A 85 15.51 -16.99 0.50
N ASP A 86 15.16 -16.44 -0.67
CA ASP A 86 16.00 -15.51 -1.44
C ASP A 86 15.55 -14.07 -1.24
N MET A 87 16.20 -13.35 -0.32
CA MET A 87 15.90 -11.97 0.01
C MET A 87 16.15 -11.01 -1.17
N ASN A 88 17.10 -11.33 -2.06
CA ASN A 88 17.37 -10.50 -3.24
C ASN A 88 16.23 -10.63 -4.26
N LEU A 89 15.69 -11.83 -4.44
CA LEU A 89 14.52 -12.05 -5.29
C LEU A 89 13.31 -11.30 -4.76
N ILE A 90 13.05 -11.37 -3.45
CA ILE A 90 11.95 -10.68 -2.78
C ILE A 90 12.09 -9.15 -2.89
N GLU A 91 13.29 -8.61 -2.70
CA GLU A 91 13.56 -7.18 -2.89
C GLU A 91 13.31 -6.76 -4.35
N LYS A 92 13.73 -7.59 -5.31
CA LYS A 92 13.57 -7.33 -6.75
C LYS A 92 12.09 -7.34 -7.17
N SER A 93 11.28 -8.30 -6.70
CA SER A 93 9.84 -8.34 -7.01
C SER A 93 9.13 -7.09 -6.50
N ALA A 94 9.42 -6.67 -5.26
CA ALA A 94 8.89 -5.43 -4.69
C ALA A 94 9.36 -4.18 -5.46
N ARG A 95 10.62 -4.17 -5.94
CA ARG A 95 11.14 -3.07 -6.76
C ARG A 95 10.40 -2.94 -8.09
N ILE A 96 10.15 -4.05 -8.78
CA ILE A 96 9.39 -4.06 -10.03
C ILE A 96 7.97 -3.56 -9.79
N ALA A 97 7.32 -4.09 -8.76
CA ALA A 97 5.97 -3.66 -8.39
C ALA A 97 5.88 -2.15 -8.09
N ALA A 98 6.87 -1.60 -7.38
CA ALA A 98 6.92 -0.17 -7.09
C ALA A 98 7.15 0.68 -8.35
N THR A 99 8.03 0.26 -9.25
CA THR A 99 8.27 0.94 -10.52
C THR A 99 6.99 0.99 -11.37
N GLU A 100 6.26 -0.10 -11.44
CA GLU A 100 4.97 -0.14 -12.14
C GLU A 100 3.92 0.75 -11.47
N ALA A 101 3.78 0.65 -10.14
CA ALA A 101 2.80 1.41 -9.37
C ALA A 101 3.06 2.93 -9.44
N SER A 102 4.31 3.36 -9.29
CA SER A 102 4.68 4.78 -9.39
C SER A 102 4.37 5.36 -10.77
N ALA A 103 4.59 4.59 -11.85
CA ALA A 103 4.22 5.00 -13.21
C ALA A 103 2.70 5.21 -13.40
N TYR A 104 1.88 4.62 -12.53
CA TYR A 104 0.43 4.81 -12.48
C TYR A 104 -0.03 5.88 -11.48
N GLY A 105 0.91 6.60 -10.88
CA GLY A 105 0.64 7.70 -9.96
C GLY A 105 0.43 7.29 -8.50
N ILE A 106 0.83 6.08 -8.12
CA ILE A 106 0.77 5.60 -6.74
C ILE A 106 2.02 6.07 -5.99
N HIS A 107 1.81 6.66 -4.80
CA HIS A 107 2.87 7.16 -3.92
C HIS A 107 3.09 6.29 -2.70
N TRP A 108 2.10 5.49 -2.32
CA TRP A 108 2.03 4.78 -1.06
C TRP A 108 1.41 3.40 -1.25
N THR A 109 2.10 2.35 -0.82
CA THR A 109 1.55 1.00 -0.78
C THR A 109 1.23 0.57 0.65
N PHE A 110 0.12 -0.16 0.84
CA PHE A 110 -0.23 -0.80 2.11
C PHE A 110 0.41 -2.18 2.21
N ALA A 111 1.72 -2.23 2.05
CA ALA A 111 2.58 -3.42 2.13
C ALA A 111 3.98 -3.01 2.64
N PRO A 112 4.74 -3.93 3.26
CA PRO A 112 4.45 -5.34 3.48
C PRO A 112 3.56 -5.61 4.69
N MET A 113 2.85 -6.75 4.67
CA MET A 113 2.23 -7.31 5.85
C MET A 113 3.28 -8.04 6.69
N VAL A 114 3.46 -7.59 7.93
CA VAL A 114 4.49 -8.10 8.85
C VAL A 114 3.90 -8.88 10.03
N ASP A 115 2.62 -9.17 9.96
CA ASP A 115 1.93 -9.99 10.95
C ASP A 115 2.48 -11.42 10.93
N ILE A 116 2.70 -11.98 12.12
CA ILE A 116 3.14 -13.35 12.26
C ILE A 116 1.93 -14.28 12.11
N GLY A 117 1.91 -15.07 11.05
CA GLY A 117 0.84 -16.02 10.74
C GLY A 117 0.99 -17.28 11.57
N ARG A 118 0.38 -17.34 12.76
CA ARG A 118 0.50 -18.48 13.67
C ARG A 118 -0.42 -19.63 13.33
N ASP A 119 -1.58 -19.34 12.75
CA ASP A 119 -2.58 -20.35 12.40
C ASP A 119 -2.81 -20.35 10.88
N PRO A 120 -2.57 -21.47 10.18
CA PRO A 120 -2.75 -21.55 8.73
C PRO A 120 -4.20 -21.38 8.27
N ARG A 121 -5.17 -21.46 9.19
CA ARG A 121 -6.60 -21.21 8.89
C ARG A 121 -6.92 -19.72 8.81
N TRP A 122 -6.01 -18.85 9.24
CA TRP A 122 -6.21 -17.41 9.10
C TRP A 122 -6.28 -17.01 7.63
N GLY A 123 -7.38 -16.38 7.21
CA GLY A 123 -7.67 -16.08 5.80
C GLY A 123 -6.63 -15.18 5.11
N ARG A 124 -5.81 -14.46 5.88
CA ARG A 124 -4.75 -13.58 5.35
C ARG A 124 -3.35 -14.12 5.54
N VAL A 125 -3.18 -15.37 5.94
CA VAL A 125 -1.85 -15.99 6.11
C VAL A 125 -1.00 -15.90 4.84
N MET A 126 -1.63 -15.94 3.68
CA MET A 126 -0.98 -15.87 2.36
C MET A 126 -0.30 -14.51 2.08
N GLU A 127 -0.72 -13.44 2.74
CA GLU A 127 -0.19 -12.09 2.51
C GLU A 127 1.10 -11.81 3.31
N GLY A 128 1.45 -12.66 4.27
CA GLY A 128 2.61 -12.53 5.15
C GLY A 128 3.74 -13.48 4.84
N ALA A 129 4.78 -13.46 5.69
CA ALA A 129 5.98 -14.26 5.54
C ALA A 129 5.93 -15.61 6.29
N GLY A 130 4.80 -15.96 6.89
CA GLY A 130 4.64 -17.18 7.66
C GLY A 130 4.78 -16.96 9.17
N GLU A 131 5.19 -18.00 9.90
CA GLU A 131 5.18 -18.02 11.37
C GLU A 131 6.54 -17.65 12.02
N ASP A 132 7.63 -17.74 11.28
CA ASP A 132 8.97 -17.47 11.81
C ASP A 132 9.25 -15.96 11.88
N THR A 133 9.55 -15.48 13.08
CA THR A 133 9.74 -14.04 13.33
C THR A 133 11.05 -13.50 12.74
N TYR A 134 12.10 -14.32 12.69
CA TYR A 134 13.38 -13.91 12.14
C TYR A 134 13.30 -13.80 10.61
N LEU A 135 12.80 -14.84 9.95
CA LEU A 135 12.57 -14.83 8.50
C LEU A 135 11.61 -13.69 8.10
N GLY A 136 10.52 -13.52 8.83
CA GLY A 136 9.57 -12.42 8.61
C GLY A 136 10.21 -11.05 8.69
N SER A 137 11.15 -10.85 9.62
CA SER A 137 11.91 -9.59 9.73
C SER A 137 12.84 -9.34 8.53
N LEU A 138 13.48 -10.39 8.00
CA LEU A 138 14.31 -10.29 6.80
C LEU A 138 13.47 -9.98 5.56
N VAL A 139 12.35 -10.66 5.39
CA VAL A 139 11.39 -10.43 4.29
C VAL A 139 10.82 -9.01 4.35
N ALA A 140 10.41 -8.54 5.52
CA ALA A 140 9.93 -7.19 5.71
C ALA A 140 10.97 -6.14 5.26
N LYS A 141 12.22 -6.32 5.67
CA LYS A 141 13.33 -5.45 5.26
C LYS A 141 13.55 -5.46 3.75
N ALA A 142 13.56 -6.64 3.13
CA ALA A 142 13.74 -6.79 1.68
C ALA A 142 12.61 -6.07 0.92
N ARG A 143 11.36 -6.28 1.32
CA ARG A 143 10.21 -5.65 0.67
C ARG A 143 10.20 -4.13 0.83
N VAL A 144 10.46 -3.59 2.03
CA VAL A 144 10.56 -2.15 2.25
C VAL A 144 11.64 -1.52 1.37
N LYS A 145 12.82 -2.16 1.30
CA LYS A 145 13.90 -1.70 0.41
C LYS A 145 13.46 -1.75 -1.07
N GLY A 146 12.82 -2.82 -1.49
CA GLY A 146 12.31 -2.95 -2.84
C GLY A 146 11.31 -1.85 -3.18
N PHE A 147 10.32 -1.59 -2.35
CA PHE A 147 9.33 -0.54 -2.59
C PHE A 147 9.94 0.86 -2.59
N GLN A 148 10.82 1.17 -1.65
CA GLN A 148 11.38 2.51 -1.49
C GLN A 148 12.64 2.77 -2.34
N GLY A 149 13.25 1.72 -2.87
CA GLY A 149 14.44 1.81 -3.72
C GLY A 149 15.56 2.62 -3.06
N ASN A 150 16.17 3.52 -3.81
CA ASN A 150 17.25 4.38 -3.35
C ASN A 150 16.77 5.60 -2.55
N GLY A 151 15.49 5.65 -2.22
CA GLY A 151 14.89 6.71 -1.41
C GLY A 151 13.62 7.31 -2.01
N LEU A 152 12.75 7.82 -1.15
CA LEU A 152 11.43 8.33 -1.51
C LEU A 152 11.43 9.59 -2.40
N GLY A 153 12.59 10.21 -2.62
CA GLY A 153 12.74 11.32 -3.56
C GLY A 153 12.85 10.87 -5.03
N ASN A 154 12.96 9.58 -5.30
CA ASN A 154 13.04 9.07 -6.65
C ASN A 154 11.64 8.83 -7.24
N LEU A 155 11.50 9.06 -8.56
CA LEU A 155 10.21 8.97 -9.26
C LEU A 155 9.65 7.55 -9.34
N ASP A 156 10.49 6.55 -9.18
CA ASP A 156 10.13 5.13 -9.21
C ASP A 156 9.92 4.51 -7.81
N ALA A 157 10.05 5.32 -6.76
CA ALA A 157 9.86 4.88 -5.38
C ALA A 157 8.40 4.98 -4.94
N VAL A 158 7.97 4.01 -4.13
CA VAL A 158 6.68 4.00 -3.47
C VAL A 158 6.90 3.85 -1.96
N MET A 159 6.28 4.69 -1.16
CA MET A 159 6.36 4.62 0.29
C MET A 159 5.75 3.31 0.79
N ALA A 160 6.52 2.51 1.50
CA ALA A 160 6.05 1.28 2.13
C ALA A 160 5.28 1.57 3.43
N CYS A 161 4.31 0.71 3.74
CA CYS A 161 3.57 0.75 5.00
C CYS A 161 3.58 -0.65 5.62
N THR A 162 4.40 -0.84 6.64
CA THR A 162 4.37 -2.09 7.41
C THR A 162 3.05 -2.18 8.19
N LYS A 163 2.33 -3.26 8.02
CA LYS A 163 1.00 -3.46 8.62
C LYS A 163 0.87 -4.86 9.20
N HIS A 164 0.01 -5.11 10.16
CA HIS A 164 -0.88 -4.20 10.88
C HIS A 164 -0.35 -4.00 12.30
N PHE A 165 -0.55 -2.84 12.87
CA PHE A 165 -0.16 -2.62 14.27
C PHE A 165 -1.38 -2.90 15.16
N ALA A 166 -1.38 -3.98 16.00
CA ALA A 166 -0.38 -5.06 16.06
C ALA A 166 -1.09 -6.38 16.31
N ALA A 167 -0.35 -7.50 16.11
CA ALA A 167 -0.80 -8.85 16.44
C ALA A 167 -2.05 -9.34 15.67
N TYR A 168 -2.29 -8.86 14.47
CA TYR A 168 -3.45 -9.25 13.66
C TYR A 168 -3.42 -10.74 13.25
N GLY A 169 -2.23 -11.32 13.08
CA GLY A 169 -2.04 -12.74 12.77
C GLY A 169 -2.06 -13.67 14.00
N ALA A 170 -2.32 -13.14 15.21
CA ALA A 170 -2.28 -13.95 16.46
C ALA A 170 -3.60 -14.70 16.75
N GLY A 171 -4.64 -14.50 15.96
CA GLY A 171 -5.95 -15.13 16.16
C GLY A 171 -5.90 -16.64 16.04
N VAL A 172 -6.25 -17.35 17.11
CA VAL A 172 -6.37 -18.82 17.11
C VAL A 172 -7.62 -19.23 16.34
N GLY A 173 -7.49 -20.19 15.43
CA GLY A 173 -8.58 -20.61 14.56
C GLY A 173 -8.83 -19.68 13.37
N GLY A 174 -7.95 -18.70 13.14
CA GLY A 174 -8.06 -17.75 12.04
C GLY A 174 -9.09 -16.64 12.26
N ARG A 175 -9.44 -16.35 13.51
CA ARG A 175 -10.43 -15.33 13.89
C ARG A 175 -9.85 -14.34 14.88
#